data_e2f8d0afff4c5e860c81de02ac70e0a3
#
_entry.id   e2f8d0afff4c5e860c81de02ac70e0a3
#
_cell.length_a   1.000
_cell.length_b   1.000
_cell.length_c   1.000
_cell.angle_alpha   90.00
_cell.angle_beta   90.00
_cell.angle_gamma   90.00
#
_symmetry.space_group_name_H-M   'P 1'
#
loop_
_entity.id
_entity.type
_entity.pdbx_description
1 polymer ?
#
loop_
_entity_poly.entity_id
_entity_poly.type
_entity_poly.pdbx_seq_one_letter_code
_entity_poly.pdbx_strand_id
1 'polypeptide(L)'
;MKKTLILIMCAVLPMFVACKKNDTPEKAVVSIAVSGVSTQNANLSVTTEGPTPYLVRMTAPVLKEEFLSKVETMYNDTRIVAYANKYGFAIVVPYTTIVKDLDPDSDYVIAAISYDKNLDAMAWKVVEFKTTQVGSVVVGDASGAGSVTENELEKKPNE
;
A
#
# COMPACT_ATOMS: atom_id res chain seq x y z
N MET A 1 50.31 -54.52 -34.92
CA MET A 1 50.36 -53.90 -33.61
C MET A 1 49.43 -52.69 -33.61
N LYS A 2 48.23 -52.84 -33.07
CA LYS A 2 47.24 -51.80 -33.10
C LYS A 2 47.27 -51.06 -31.76
N LYS A 3 47.60 -49.78 -31.76
CA LYS A 3 47.60 -48.92 -30.59
C LYS A 3 46.22 -48.38 -30.40
N THR A 4 45.53 -48.82 -29.35
CA THR A 4 44.22 -48.34 -28.94
C THR A 4 44.43 -47.06 -28.14
N LEU A 5 43.95 -45.92 -28.68
CA LEU A 5 43.95 -44.62 -28.01
C LEU A 5 42.64 -44.51 -27.23
N ILE A 6 42.69 -44.58 -25.91
CA ILE A 6 41.55 -44.35 -25.04
C ILE A 6 41.41 -42.85 -24.83
N LEU A 7 40.37 -42.26 -25.43
CA LEU A 7 39.98 -40.86 -25.26
C LEU A 7 39.12 -40.73 -24.01
N ILE A 8 39.71 -40.27 -22.92
CA ILE A 8 38.95 -39.95 -21.70
C ILE A 8 38.28 -38.61 -21.92
N MET A 9 36.98 -38.63 -22.18
CA MET A 9 36.15 -37.47 -22.32
C MET A 9 35.71 -37.00 -20.93
N CYS A 10 36.49 -36.08 -20.33
CA CYS A 10 36.06 -35.35 -19.12
C CYS A 10 34.88 -34.46 -19.45
N ALA A 11 33.69 -34.92 -19.13
CA ALA A 11 32.47 -34.09 -19.14
C ALA A 11 32.54 -33.08 -18.01
N VAL A 12 33.00 -31.88 -18.30
CA VAL A 12 32.87 -30.73 -17.40
C VAL A 12 31.41 -30.26 -17.45
N LEU A 13 30.63 -30.68 -16.48
CA LEU A 13 29.30 -30.14 -16.24
C LEU A 13 29.44 -28.69 -15.72
N PRO A 14 28.97 -27.67 -16.42
CA PRO A 14 28.88 -26.35 -15.83
C PRO A 14 27.79 -26.39 -14.78
N MET A 15 28.18 -26.37 -13.52
CA MET A 15 27.26 -26.03 -12.42
C MET A 15 26.82 -24.59 -12.65
N PHE A 16 25.66 -24.42 -13.27
CA PHE A 16 24.91 -23.16 -13.18
C PHE A 16 24.48 -23.00 -11.73
N VAL A 17 25.32 -22.36 -10.94
CA VAL A 17 24.88 -21.74 -9.71
C VAL A 17 23.90 -20.63 -10.14
N ALA A 18 22.62 -20.96 -10.16
CA ALA A 18 21.58 -19.96 -10.22
C ALA A 18 21.70 -19.13 -8.94
N CYS A 19 22.48 -18.07 -8.97
CA CYS A 19 22.33 -16.99 -8.02
C CYS A 19 20.88 -16.54 -8.14
N LYS A 20 20.04 -16.92 -7.17
CA LYS A 20 18.81 -16.18 -6.93
C LYS A 20 19.25 -14.75 -6.67
N LYS A 21 19.13 -13.90 -7.70
CA LYS A 21 19.10 -12.46 -7.48
C LYS A 21 18.02 -12.26 -6.43
N ASN A 22 18.42 -11.87 -5.24
CA ASN A 22 17.48 -11.29 -4.30
C ASN A 22 16.95 -10.06 -5.04
N ASP A 23 15.72 -10.14 -5.51
CA ASP A 23 15.01 -9.01 -6.12
C ASP A 23 14.69 -7.98 -5.02
N THR A 24 15.75 -7.38 -4.48
CA THR A 24 15.59 -6.15 -3.69
C THR A 24 15.08 -5.12 -4.66
N PRO A 25 13.92 -4.52 -4.43
CA PRO A 25 13.37 -3.53 -5.35
C PRO A 25 14.40 -2.43 -5.56
N GLU A 26 14.67 -2.13 -6.83
CA GLU A 26 15.65 -1.11 -7.24
C GLU A 26 15.22 0.30 -6.79
N LYS A 27 13.93 0.46 -6.54
CA LYS A 27 13.31 1.70 -6.06
C LYS A 27 12.58 1.44 -4.74
N ALA A 28 12.54 2.44 -3.87
CA ALA A 28 11.77 2.36 -2.64
C ALA A 28 10.27 2.27 -2.95
N VAL A 29 9.66 1.13 -2.63
CA VAL A 29 8.22 0.92 -2.74
C VAL A 29 7.55 1.46 -1.48
N VAL A 30 6.53 2.28 -1.62
CA VAL A 30 5.72 2.77 -0.51
C VAL A 30 4.46 1.93 -0.36
N SER A 31 4.13 1.56 0.87
CA SER A 31 2.92 0.80 1.23
C SER A 31 2.11 1.55 2.26
N ILE A 32 0.79 1.52 2.10
CA ILE A 32 -0.17 2.10 3.04
C ILE A 32 -1.08 0.98 3.51
N ALA A 33 -1.23 0.81 4.82
CA ALA A 33 -2.21 -0.08 5.43
C ALA A 33 -3.20 0.74 6.25
N VAL A 34 -4.48 0.46 6.05
CA VAL A 34 -5.59 1.02 6.85
C VAL A 34 -6.26 -0.12 7.59
N SER A 35 -6.47 0.03 8.88
CA SER A 35 -7.09 -0.99 9.74
C SER A 35 -7.91 -0.35 10.86
N GLY A 36 -8.69 -1.16 11.58
CA GLY A 36 -9.48 -0.67 12.70
C GLY A 36 -10.42 0.48 12.30
N VAL A 37 -10.97 0.40 11.10
CA VAL A 37 -11.90 1.42 10.59
C VAL A 37 -13.18 1.37 11.39
N SER A 38 -13.60 2.52 11.90
CA SER A 38 -14.84 2.71 12.64
C SER A 38 -15.70 3.80 11.97
N THR A 39 -16.71 4.28 12.67
CA THR A 39 -17.56 5.37 12.19
C THR A 39 -16.81 6.68 11.99
N GLN A 40 -15.79 6.94 12.82
CA GLN A 40 -15.10 8.24 12.84
C GLN A 40 -13.57 8.12 12.92
N ASN A 41 -13.03 6.89 12.99
CA ASN A 41 -11.60 6.68 13.16
C ASN A 41 -11.09 5.57 12.24
N ALA A 42 -9.80 5.64 11.92
CA ALA A 42 -9.06 4.58 11.25
C ALA A 42 -7.59 4.57 11.72
N ASN A 43 -6.99 3.39 11.85
CA ASN A 43 -5.56 3.25 12.06
C ASN A 43 -4.86 3.26 10.70
N LEU A 44 -3.84 4.08 10.59
CA LEU A 44 -3.06 4.23 9.38
C LEU A 44 -1.60 3.85 9.66
N SER A 45 -1.01 3.05 8.77
CA SER A 45 0.42 2.72 8.76
C SER A 45 1.00 2.93 7.37
N VAL A 46 2.16 3.59 7.30
CA VAL A 46 2.91 3.77 6.06
C VAL A 46 4.31 3.21 6.25
N THR A 47 4.72 2.33 5.35
CA THR A 47 6.03 1.69 5.34
C THR A 47 6.68 1.79 3.96
N THR A 48 7.97 1.52 3.90
CA THR A 48 8.69 1.40 2.63
C THR A 48 9.50 0.11 2.60
N GLU A 49 9.64 -0.45 1.41
CA GLU A 49 10.52 -1.59 1.11
C GLU A 49 11.57 -1.19 0.08
N GLY A 50 12.73 -1.84 0.15
CA GLY A 50 13.86 -1.53 -0.73
C GLY A 50 14.79 -0.46 -0.15
N PRO A 51 15.48 0.33 -1.00
CA PRO A 51 16.39 1.38 -0.53
C PRO A 51 15.63 2.47 0.24
N THR A 52 16.27 3.01 1.26
CA THR A 52 15.67 4.09 2.07
C THR A 52 15.39 5.31 1.20
N PRO A 53 14.14 5.78 1.12
CA PRO A 53 13.81 6.99 0.37
C PRO A 53 14.40 8.23 1.06
N TYR A 54 14.71 9.25 0.28
CA TYR A 54 15.13 10.54 0.83
C TYR A 54 13.98 11.28 1.51
N LEU A 55 12.78 11.18 0.92
CA LEU A 55 11.58 11.82 1.44
C LEU A 55 10.38 10.91 1.16
N VAL A 56 9.46 10.84 2.11
CA VAL A 56 8.11 10.31 1.88
C VAL A 56 7.11 11.41 2.20
N ARG A 57 6.18 11.65 1.27
CA ARG A 57 5.05 12.55 1.49
C ARG A 57 3.76 11.74 1.50
N MET A 58 2.84 12.13 2.38
CA MET A 58 1.54 11.51 2.50
C MET A 58 0.47 12.61 2.56
N THR A 59 -0.69 12.37 1.97
CA THR A 59 -1.87 13.23 2.16
C THR A 59 -2.60 12.84 3.44
N ALA A 60 -3.30 13.79 4.05
CA ALA A 60 -4.35 13.42 4.99
C ALA A 60 -5.45 12.61 4.25
N PRO A 61 -6.24 11.78 4.95
CA PRO A 61 -7.46 11.24 4.38
C PRO A 61 -8.36 12.36 3.88
N VAL A 62 -8.87 12.20 2.69
CA VAL A 62 -9.78 13.16 2.05
C VAL A 62 -10.96 12.39 1.46
N LEU A 63 -12.14 12.98 1.43
CA LEU A 63 -13.30 12.38 0.79
C LEU A 63 -13.00 12.04 -0.66
N LYS A 64 -13.42 10.85 -1.09
CA LYS A 64 -13.12 10.34 -2.44
C LYS A 64 -13.58 11.29 -3.54
N GLU A 65 -14.75 11.88 -3.40
CA GLU A 65 -15.28 12.85 -4.37
C GLU A 65 -14.39 14.09 -4.48
N GLU A 66 -13.95 14.61 -3.33
CA GLU A 66 -13.03 15.75 -3.29
C GLU A 66 -11.68 15.42 -3.94
N PHE A 67 -11.12 14.22 -3.62
CA PHE A 67 -9.90 13.75 -4.23
C PHE A 67 -10.02 13.67 -5.76
N LEU A 68 -11.07 13.00 -6.26
CA LEU A 68 -11.31 12.83 -7.69
C LEU A 68 -11.51 14.16 -8.41
N SER A 69 -12.21 15.11 -7.80
CA SER A 69 -12.40 16.45 -8.38
C SER A 69 -11.08 17.18 -8.58
N LYS A 70 -10.09 16.93 -7.69
CA LYS A 70 -8.78 17.57 -7.75
C LYS A 70 -7.79 16.87 -8.69
N VAL A 71 -7.93 15.55 -8.86
CA VAL A 71 -7.06 14.75 -9.75
C VAL A 71 -7.72 14.38 -11.08
N GLU A 72 -8.89 14.97 -11.39
CA GLU A 72 -9.61 14.79 -12.66
C GLU A 72 -9.94 13.33 -13.00
N THR A 73 -10.44 12.59 -12.04
CA THR A 73 -10.99 11.22 -12.21
C THR A 73 -10.01 10.12 -12.58
N MET A 74 -8.71 10.39 -12.73
CA MET A 74 -7.73 9.37 -13.11
C MET A 74 -6.56 9.30 -12.14
N TYR A 75 -6.28 8.09 -11.64
CA TYR A 75 -5.06 7.80 -10.88
C TYR A 75 -3.91 7.56 -11.86
N ASN A 76 -3.19 8.61 -12.22
CA ASN A 76 -1.95 8.50 -12.97
C ASN A 76 -0.80 9.16 -12.22
N ASP A 77 0.41 8.71 -12.50
CA ASP A 77 1.61 9.07 -11.76
C ASP A 77 1.78 10.59 -11.63
N THR A 78 1.62 11.31 -12.72
CA THR A 78 1.84 12.76 -12.75
C THR A 78 0.84 13.52 -11.88
N ARG A 79 -0.43 13.13 -11.92
CA ARG A 79 -1.50 13.79 -11.16
C ARG A 79 -1.42 13.49 -9.67
N ILE A 80 -1.13 12.21 -9.31
CA ILE A 80 -0.93 11.82 -7.91
C ILE A 80 0.27 12.54 -7.32
N VAL A 81 1.38 12.61 -8.05
CA VAL A 81 2.58 13.34 -7.61
C VAL A 81 2.27 14.83 -7.41
N ALA A 82 1.60 15.46 -8.35
CA ALA A 82 1.21 16.89 -8.24
C ALA A 82 0.27 17.12 -7.05
N TYR A 83 -0.69 16.21 -6.83
CA TYR A 83 -1.62 16.28 -5.70
C TYR A 83 -0.88 16.16 -4.35
N ALA A 84 -0.03 15.15 -4.19
CA ALA A 84 0.73 14.96 -2.96
C ALA A 84 1.76 16.07 -2.71
N ASN A 85 2.32 16.67 -3.75
CA ASN A 85 3.19 17.84 -3.61
C ASN A 85 2.44 19.07 -3.08
N LYS A 86 1.21 19.24 -3.51
CA LYS A 86 0.39 20.39 -3.12
C LYS A 86 -0.28 20.21 -1.74
N TYR A 87 -0.82 19.04 -1.46
CA TYR A 87 -1.69 18.79 -0.29
C TYR A 87 -1.07 17.84 0.73
N GLY A 88 0.02 17.15 0.39
CA GLY A 88 0.69 16.22 1.28
C GLY A 88 1.70 16.90 2.20
N PHE A 89 2.07 16.19 3.25
CA PHE A 89 3.10 16.56 4.21
C PHE A 89 4.18 15.48 4.28
N ALA A 90 5.38 15.87 4.72
CA ALA A 90 6.49 14.92 4.90
C ALA A 90 6.25 14.05 6.14
N ILE A 91 6.59 12.77 6.03
CA ILE A 91 6.56 11.80 7.12
C ILE A 91 7.90 11.07 7.23
N VAL A 92 8.19 10.57 8.42
CA VAL A 92 9.30 9.65 8.67
C VAL A 92 8.73 8.24 8.74
N VAL A 93 9.24 7.34 7.92
CA VAL A 93 8.79 5.94 7.86
C VAL A 93 9.67 5.03 8.71
N PRO A 94 9.13 4.00 9.38
CA PRO A 94 7.72 3.66 9.43
C PRO A 94 6.88 4.71 10.16
N TYR A 95 5.71 5.03 9.63
CA TYR A 95 4.78 6.02 10.19
C TYR A 95 3.47 5.35 10.58
N THR A 96 3.00 5.58 11.79
CA THR A 96 1.70 5.09 12.27
C THR A 96 0.94 6.21 12.96
N THR A 97 -0.37 6.28 12.73
CA THR A 97 -1.24 7.25 13.39
C THR A 97 -2.68 6.74 13.44
N ILE A 98 -3.47 7.34 14.31
CA ILE A 98 -4.92 7.18 14.31
C ILE A 98 -5.51 8.44 13.69
N VAL A 99 -6.16 8.27 12.57
CA VAL A 99 -6.97 9.32 11.98
C VAL A 99 -8.28 9.40 12.74
N LYS A 100 -8.73 10.61 13.06
CA LYS A 100 -9.93 10.89 13.82
C LYS A 100 -10.83 11.86 13.06
N ASP A 101 -12.03 12.05 13.58
CA ASP A 101 -13.01 13.03 13.08
C ASP A 101 -13.39 12.80 11.61
N LEU A 102 -13.46 11.52 11.22
CA LEU A 102 -13.97 11.10 9.92
C LEU A 102 -15.51 11.14 9.93
N ASP A 103 -16.10 11.40 8.77
CA ASP A 103 -17.55 11.29 8.61
C ASP A 103 -17.97 9.81 8.53
N PRO A 104 -19.09 9.42 9.18
CA PRO A 104 -19.64 8.07 9.05
C PRO A 104 -20.07 7.75 7.61
N ASP A 105 -20.04 6.46 7.24
CA ASP A 105 -20.50 5.94 5.94
C ASP A 105 -19.89 6.65 4.72
N SER A 106 -18.65 7.11 4.85
CA SER A 106 -17.98 7.95 3.85
C SER A 106 -16.76 7.27 3.27
N ASP A 107 -16.56 7.42 1.96
CA ASP A 107 -15.41 6.91 1.24
C ASP A 107 -14.25 7.91 1.30
N TYR A 108 -13.08 7.44 1.73
CA TYR A 108 -11.87 8.21 1.88
C TYR A 108 -10.74 7.69 1.01
N VAL A 109 -9.84 8.58 0.63
CA VAL A 109 -8.63 8.28 -0.13
C VAL A 109 -7.42 8.85 0.58
N ILE A 110 -6.33 8.09 0.57
CA ILE A 110 -5.00 8.50 1.04
C ILE A 110 -4.00 8.20 -0.06
N ALA A 111 -3.08 9.12 -0.32
CA ALA A 111 -1.96 8.91 -1.22
C ALA A 111 -0.64 9.08 -0.47
N ALA A 112 0.36 8.24 -0.78
CA ALA A 112 1.73 8.40 -0.31
C ALA A 112 2.70 8.19 -1.47
N ILE A 113 3.81 8.95 -1.44
CA ILE A 113 4.83 8.96 -2.49
C ILE A 113 6.21 8.96 -1.85
N SER A 114 7.10 8.14 -2.36
CA SER A 114 8.52 8.15 -2.03
C SER A 114 9.32 8.92 -3.09
N TYR A 115 10.34 9.64 -2.65
CA TYR A 115 11.21 10.46 -3.48
C TYR A 115 12.68 10.11 -3.23
N ASP A 116 13.48 10.22 -4.28
CA ASP A 116 14.93 10.17 -4.20
C ASP A 116 15.54 11.50 -3.73
N LYS A 117 16.88 11.55 -3.67
CA LYS A 117 17.63 12.75 -3.26
C LYS A 117 17.50 13.95 -4.21
N ASN A 118 17.07 13.71 -5.44
CA ASN A 118 16.83 14.76 -6.43
C ASN A 118 15.37 15.28 -6.38
N LEU A 119 14.55 14.70 -5.48
CA LEU A 119 13.11 14.91 -5.38
C LEU A 119 12.33 14.37 -6.58
N ASP A 120 12.89 13.37 -7.25
CA ASP A 120 12.16 12.62 -8.27
C ASP A 120 11.32 11.54 -7.60
N ALA A 121 10.05 11.43 -8.02
CA ALA A 121 9.13 10.44 -7.47
C ALA A 121 9.57 9.03 -7.89
N MET A 122 9.82 8.15 -6.90
CA MET A 122 10.24 6.77 -7.13
C MET A 122 9.05 5.83 -7.21
N ALA A 123 8.14 5.95 -6.25
CA ALA A 123 6.94 5.11 -6.17
C ALA A 123 5.81 5.89 -5.50
N TRP A 124 4.59 5.50 -5.80
CA TRP A 124 3.40 6.02 -5.14
C TRP A 124 2.39 4.92 -4.85
N LYS A 125 1.54 5.15 -3.87
CA LYS A 125 0.43 4.29 -3.49
C LYS A 125 -0.78 5.14 -3.19
N VAL A 126 -1.94 4.70 -3.66
CA VAL A 126 -3.25 5.24 -3.30
C VAL A 126 -4.04 4.12 -2.65
N VAL A 127 -4.69 4.42 -1.53
CA VAL A 127 -5.56 3.49 -0.82
C VAL A 127 -6.88 4.16 -0.56
N GLU A 128 -7.96 3.43 -0.84
CA GLU A 128 -9.34 3.82 -0.53
C GLU A 128 -9.83 3.00 0.66
N PHE A 129 -10.62 3.61 1.51
CA PHE A 129 -11.32 2.93 2.59
C PHE A 129 -12.64 3.61 2.88
N LYS A 130 -13.58 2.87 3.47
CA LYS A 130 -14.90 3.40 3.84
C LYS A 130 -15.09 3.30 5.34
N THR A 131 -15.55 4.39 5.96
CA THR A 131 -15.98 4.40 7.38
C THR A 131 -17.27 3.63 7.55
N THR A 132 -17.49 3.07 8.74
CA THR A 132 -18.71 2.32 9.03
C THR A 132 -19.90 3.25 9.29
N GLN A 133 -21.08 2.72 9.13
CA GLN A 133 -22.33 3.44 9.49
C GLN A 133 -22.48 3.53 11.01
N VAL A 134 -23.21 4.53 11.48
CA VAL A 134 -23.59 4.64 12.88
C VAL A 134 -24.50 3.46 13.23
N GLY A 135 -24.14 2.70 14.27
CA GLY A 135 -24.90 1.52 14.73
C GLY A 135 -24.50 0.18 14.09
N SER A 136 -23.51 0.14 13.18
CA SER A 136 -22.94 -1.11 12.71
C SER A 136 -21.89 -1.65 13.69
N VAL A 137 -21.97 -2.94 14.01
CA VAL A 137 -20.93 -3.64 14.79
C VAL A 137 -19.85 -4.13 13.82
N VAL A 138 -18.65 -3.64 13.99
CA VAL A 138 -17.50 -4.15 13.23
C VAL A 138 -17.03 -5.44 13.90
N VAL A 139 -17.34 -6.59 13.32
CA VAL A 139 -16.67 -7.84 13.68
C VAL A 139 -15.29 -7.80 13.06
N GLY A 140 -14.28 -7.52 13.88
CA GLY A 140 -12.89 -7.41 13.41
C GLY A 140 -12.37 -8.77 12.95
N ASP A 141 -12.09 -8.89 11.68
CA ASP A 141 -11.24 -9.96 11.16
C ASP A 141 -9.83 -9.39 10.90
N ALA A 142 -8.83 -10.12 11.36
CA ALA A 142 -7.42 -9.66 11.40
C ALA A 142 -6.69 -9.81 10.06
N SER A 143 -7.38 -9.87 8.94
CA SER A 143 -6.76 -9.89 7.61
C SER A 143 -7.32 -8.80 6.72
N GLY A 144 -6.45 -7.92 6.31
CA GLY A 144 -6.74 -6.72 5.56
C GLY A 144 -7.58 -6.92 4.32
N ALA A 145 -8.44 -5.96 4.12
CA ALA A 145 -9.31 -5.68 3.00
C ALA A 145 -10.78 -6.09 3.21
N GLY A 146 -11.61 -5.10 3.36
CA GLY A 146 -13.06 -5.20 3.17
C GLY A 146 -13.85 -5.35 4.47
N SER A 147 -14.49 -4.27 4.89
CA SER A 147 -15.53 -4.34 5.92
C SER A 147 -16.73 -5.13 5.37
N VAL A 148 -17.03 -6.29 5.94
CA VAL A 148 -18.29 -6.99 5.73
C VAL A 148 -19.32 -6.38 6.66
N THR A 149 -20.33 -5.73 6.11
CA THR A 149 -21.45 -5.18 6.87
C THR A 149 -22.49 -6.29 7.02
N GLU A 150 -22.61 -6.93 8.17
CA GLU A 150 -23.78 -7.74 8.52
C GLU A 150 -24.81 -6.85 9.21
N ASN A 151 -25.95 -6.67 8.54
CA ASN A 151 -27.14 -6.09 9.16
C ASN A 151 -27.82 -7.18 9.99
N GLU A 152 -27.60 -7.20 11.29
CA GLU A 152 -28.38 -8.00 12.20
C GLU A 152 -29.72 -7.28 12.44
N LEU A 153 -30.78 -7.77 11.76
CA LEU A 153 -32.16 -7.40 12.02
C LEU A 153 -32.52 -7.89 13.43
N GLU A 154 -32.59 -6.97 14.35
CA GLU A 154 -33.12 -7.18 15.70
C GLU A 154 -34.52 -7.76 15.62
N LYS A 155 -34.64 -9.07 15.86
CA LYS A 155 -35.92 -9.76 15.93
C LYS A 155 -36.57 -9.38 17.28
N LYS A 156 -37.52 -8.43 17.22
CA LYS A 156 -38.34 -8.07 18.35
C LYS A 156 -39.07 -9.29 18.89
N PRO A 157 -39.01 -9.64 20.20
CA PRO A 157 -39.78 -10.73 20.74
C PRO A 157 -41.25 -10.32 20.71
N ASN A 158 -42.07 -11.16 20.11
CA ASN A 158 -43.52 -11.05 20.20
C ASN A 158 -43.97 -11.41 21.62
N GLU A 159 -44.65 -10.53 22.27
CA GLU A 159 -45.65 -10.82 23.30
C GLU A 159 -46.90 -11.45 22.65
#